data_a3dbf3a13688dd7320002a69e88b9d49
#
_entry.id   a3dbf3a13688dd7320002a69e88b9d49
#
_cell.length_a   1.000
_cell.length_b   1.000
_cell.length_c   1.000
_cell.angle_alpha   90.00
_cell.angle_beta   90.00
_cell.angle_gamma   90.00
#
_symmetry.space_group_name_H-M   'P 1'
#
loop_
_entity.id
_entity.type
_entity.pdbx_description
1 polymer ?
#
loop_
_entity_poly.entity_id
_entity_poly.type
_entity_poly.pdbx_seq_one_letter_code
_entity_poly.pdbx_strand_id
1 'polypeptide(L)'
;GMAIQDVPLVYTVTSRNNWRYWGQAAAPLASDTVQLDAKGNFSIPVVLKPGADTDRMGGERFSYQIEVSVTGDAGETQTSQYNLSAARRAYFFMPDINRELCKEDSISGRLAVMNAVNETLSMEGMCRLYPILDSKTGKVSDRPVYESTFMSGETKDFTAWKQLPSGEYRFVMSVRDCDGKEVSNADNTVNIVLF
;
A
#
# COMPACT_ATOMS: atom_id res chain seq x y z
N GLY A 1 -31.28 21.68 6.26
CA GLY A 1 -31.59 21.74 4.85
C GLY A 1 -32.40 20.50 4.46
N MET A 2 -33.34 20.63 3.55
CA MET A 2 -34.04 19.45 3.00
C MET A 2 -33.09 18.65 2.13
N ALA A 3 -33.18 17.33 2.20
CA ALA A 3 -32.43 16.45 1.31
C ALA A 3 -32.93 16.64 -0.14
N ILE A 4 -32.02 16.79 -1.09
CA ILE A 4 -32.34 16.81 -2.51
C ILE A 4 -32.74 15.37 -2.90
N GLN A 5 -33.91 15.20 -3.53
CA GLN A 5 -34.50 13.92 -3.88
C GLN A 5 -34.85 13.89 -5.35
N ASP A 6 -34.83 12.70 -5.94
CA ASP A 6 -35.28 12.43 -7.33
C ASP A 6 -34.61 13.30 -8.41
N VAL A 7 -33.39 13.79 -8.16
CA VAL A 7 -32.61 14.63 -9.07
C VAL A 7 -31.43 13.82 -9.64
N PRO A 8 -31.08 13.99 -10.93
CA PRO A 8 -29.94 13.34 -11.53
C PRO A 8 -28.63 13.88 -10.93
N LEU A 9 -27.75 12.96 -10.54
CA LEU A 9 -26.40 13.23 -10.10
C LEU A 9 -25.43 12.82 -11.21
N VAL A 10 -24.63 13.75 -11.66
CA VAL A 10 -23.55 13.46 -12.63
C VAL A 10 -22.28 13.12 -11.86
N TYR A 11 -21.59 12.05 -12.26
CA TYR A 11 -20.32 11.70 -11.67
C TYR A 11 -19.22 11.52 -12.72
N THR A 12 -17.98 11.77 -12.29
CA THR A 12 -16.76 11.55 -13.08
C THR A 12 -15.73 10.87 -12.21
N VAL A 13 -15.18 9.77 -12.71
CA VAL A 13 -14.09 9.03 -12.05
C VAL A 13 -12.80 9.25 -12.79
N THR A 14 -11.76 9.71 -12.10
CA THR A 14 -10.46 10.02 -12.67
C THR A 14 -9.35 9.27 -11.92
N SER A 15 -8.37 8.71 -12.65
CA SER A 15 -7.17 8.14 -12.03
C SER A 15 -6.17 9.25 -11.68
N ARG A 16 -5.64 9.23 -10.45
CA ARG A 16 -4.67 10.23 -9.96
C ARG A 16 -3.21 9.77 -9.99
N ASN A 17 -2.91 8.60 -10.50
CA ASN A 17 -1.55 8.03 -10.44
C ASN A 17 -0.54 8.64 -11.43
N ASN A 18 -0.88 9.75 -12.08
CA ASN A 18 -0.03 10.40 -13.10
C ASN A 18 0.77 11.59 -12.53
N TRP A 19 1.80 11.33 -11.73
CA TRP A 19 2.73 12.39 -11.32
C TRP A 19 3.60 12.93 -12.47
N ARG A 20 3.68 12.22 -13.61
CA ARG A 20 4.48 12.63 -14.79
C ARG A 20 3.87 13.72 -15.65
N TYR A 21 2.57 13.99 -15.50
CA TYR A 21 1.88 15.01 -16.32
C TYR A 21 1.40 16.18 -15.47
N TRP A 22 2.34 16.93 -14.92
CA TRP A 22 2.03 18.23 -14.34
C TRP A 22 1.40 19.09 -15.44
N GLY A 23 0.11 19.36 -15.34
CA GLY A 23 -0.65 20.25 -16.22
C GLY A 23 -1.56 19.61 -17.26
N GLN A 24 -1.61 18.29 -17.42
CA GLN A 24 -2.64 17.64 -18.22
C GLN A 24 -3.71 17.05 -17.33
N ALA A 25 -4.97 17.43 -17.57
CA ALA A 25 -6.10 16.76 -16.93
C ALA A 25 -6.10 15.28 -17.31
N ALA A 26 -6.11 14.39 -16.30
CA ALA A 26 -6.24 12.96 -16.56
C ALA A 26 -7.57 12.70 -17.26
N ALA A 27 -7.54 11.87 -18.32
CA ALA A 27 -8.78 11.45 -18.98
C ALA A 27 -9.69 10.72 -17.98
N PRO A 28 -11.00 10.99 -17.96
CA PRO A 28 -11.91 10.29 -17.09
C PRO A 28 -11.96 8.80 -17.46
N LEU A 29 -11.94 7.94 -16.43
CA LEU A 29 -12.13 6.49 -16.58
C LEU A 29 -13.59 6.14 -16.80
N ALA A 30 -14.48 6.88 -16.19
CA ALA A 30 -15.93 6.76 -16.29
C ALA A 30 -16.58 8.11 -16.03
N SER A 31 -17.66 8.40 -16.74
CA SER A 31 -18.54 9.53 -16.47
C SER A 31 -19.95 9.12 -16.87
N ASP A 32 -20.91 9.29 -15.97
CA ASP A 32 -22.32 8.92 -16.21
C ASP A 32 -23.21 9.66 -15.20
N THR A 33 -24.51 9.37 -15.27
CA THR A 33 -25.53 9.94 -14.41
C THR A 33 -26.23 8.84 -13.61
N VAL A 34 -26.43 9.06 -12.32
CA VAL A 34 -27.21 8.19 -11.45
C VAL A 34 -28.35 8.99 -10.81
N GLN A 35 -29.44 8.33 -10.44
CA GLN A 35 -30.56 8.96 -9.75
C GLN A 35 -30.36 8.87 -8.24
N LEU A 36 -30.68 9.95 -7.55
CA LEU A 36 -30.81 9.93 -6.10
C LEU A 36 -32.13 9.22 -5.73
N ASP A 37 -32.08 8.41 -4.68
CA ASP A 37 -33.31 7.82 -4.13
C ASP A 37 -34.10 8.86 -3.31
N ALA A 38 -35.29 8.47 -2.83
CA ALA A 38 -36.18 9.32 -2.02
C ALA A 38 -35.54 9.76 -0.67
N LYS A 39 -34.39 9.17 -0.29
CA LYS A 39 -33.63 9.54 0.91
C LYS A 39 -32.37 10.35 0.57
N GLY A 40 -32.13 10.62 -0.72
CA GLY A 40 -30.93 11.30 -1.21
C GLY A 40 -29.68 10.42 -1.30
N ASN A 41 -29.82 9.09 -1.24
CA ASN A 41 -28.70 8.19 -1.44
C ASN A 41 -28.51 7.87 -2.92
N PHE A 42 -27.27 7.50 -3.26
CA PHE A 42 -26.91 7.04 -4.59
C PHE A 42 -25.85 5.93 -4.53
N SER A 43 -25.74 5.18 -5.62
CA SER A 43 -24.70 4.17 -5.80
C SER A 43 -24.07 4.35 -7.17
N ILE A 44 -22.73 4.39 -7.21
CA ILE A 44 -21.97 4.54 -8.45
C ILE A 44 -21.36 3.16 -8.78
N PRO A 45 -21.85 2.44 -9.79
CA PRO A 45 -21.29 1.18 -10.23
C PRO A 45 -20.05 1.46 -11.10
N VAL A 46 -18.86 1.47 -10.50
CA VAL A 46 -17.63 1.71 -11.24
C VAL A 46 -16.66 0.53 -11.07
N VAL A 47 -16.07 0.08 -12.20
CA VAL A 47 -14.98 -0.87 -12.20
C VAL A 47 -13.67 -0.09 -12.24
N LEU A 48 -12.96 -0.06 -11.10
CA LEU A 48 -11.67 0.58 -10.99
C LEU A 48 -10.60 -0.27 -11.70
N LYS A 49 -10.10 0.22 -12.83
CA LYS A 49 -9.01 -0.44 -13.58
C LYS A 49 -7.73 0.35 -13.38
N PRO A 50 -6.59 -0.33 -13.15
CA PRO A 50 -5.28 0.32 -13.20
C PRO A 50 -5.10 1.00 -14.56
N GLY A 51 -4.61 2.24 -14.59
CA GLY A 51 -4.26 2.89 -15.85
C GLY A 51 -3.12 2.14 -16.55
N ALA A 52 -3.09 2.16 -17.88
CA ALA A 52 -2.08 1.44 -18.68
C ALA A 52 -0.62 1.80 -18.35
N ASP A 53 -0.38 3.02 -17.84
CA ASP A 53 0.96 3.48 -17.46
C ASP A 53 1.43 2.97 -16.09
N THR A 54 0.54 2.46 -15.25
CA THR A 54 0.87 1.97 -13.92
C THR A 54 1.59 0.62 -13.95
N ASP A 55 1.37 -0.18 -14.98
CA ASP A 55 2.07 -1.47 -15.16
C ASP A 55 3.56 -1.29 -15.43
N ARG A 56 3.94 -0.19 -16.10
CA ARG A 56 5.34 0.12 -16.44
C ARG A 56 6.16 0.62 -15.25
N MET A 57 5.52 1.06 -14.18
CA MET A 57 6.17 1.67 -13.01
C MET A 57 6.13 0.80 -11.75
N GLY A 58 5.68 -0.46 -11.85
CA GLY A 58 5.55 -1.35 -10.69
C GLY A 58 4.55 -0.84 -9.64
N GLY A 59 3.61 0.03 -10.05
CA GLY A 59 2.62 0.61 -9.16
C GLY A 59 1.65 -0.45 -8.62
N GLU A 60 1.76 -0.73 -7.34
CA GLU A 60 0.87 -1.68 -6.65
C GLU A 60 -0.33 -1.00 -6.00
N ARG A 61 -0.30 0.34 -5.86
CA ARG A 61 -1.35 1.17 -5.30
C ARG A 61 -1.88 2.14 -6.33
N PHE A 62 -3.18 2.35 -6.33
CA PHE A 62 -3.89 3.22 -7.26
C PHE A 62 -4.76 4.20 -6.48
N SER A 63 -4.79 5.44 -6.92
CA SER A 63 -5.64 6.47 -6.36
C SER A 63 -6.61 6.97 -7.42
N TYR A 64 -7.86 7.10 -7.03
CA TYR A 64 -8.94 7.58 -7.88
C TYR A 64 -9.63 8.75 -7.20
N GLN A 65 -10.07 9.72 -7.99
CA GLN A 65 -10.95 10.79 -7.55
C GLN A 65 -12.31 10.59 -8.21
N ILE A 66 -13.35 10.61 -7.40
CA ILE A 66 -14.74 10.65 -7.85
C ILE A 66 -15.26 12.05 -7.56
N GLU A 67 -15.61 12.75 -8.60
CA GLU A 67 -16.31 14.02 -8.51
C GLU A 67 -17.78 13.76 -8.79
N VAL A 68 -18.65 14.27 -7.92
CA VAL A 68 -20.10 14.19 -8.07
C VAL A 68 -20.70 15.58 -8.08
N SER A 69 -21.66 15.84 -8.96
CA SER A 69 -22.37 17.11 -9.04
C SER A 69 -23.86 16.90 -9.19
N VAL A 70 -24.61 17.72 -8.47
CA VAL A 70 -26.08 17.76 -8.50
C VAL A 70 -26.50 19.19 -8.80
N THR A 71 -27.42 19.38 -9.75
CA THR A 71 -28.02 20.69 -10.04
C THR A 71 -29.45 20.70 -9.53
N GLY A 72 -29.73 21.58 -8.60
CA GLY A 72 -31.06 21.77 -8.04
C GLY A 72 -32.01 22.48 -9.02
N ASP A 73 -33.33 22.50 -8.70
CA ASP A 73 -34.38 23.10 -9.52
C ASP A 73 -34.18 24.61 -9.75
N ALA A 74 -33.48 25.29 -8.84
CA ALA A 74 -33.14 26.71 -8.96
C ALA A 74 -31.90 26.96 -9.86
N GLY A 75 -31.30 25.89 -10.44
CA GLY A 75 -30.13 25.96 -11.31
C GLY A 75 -28.78 26.02 -10.57
N GLU A 76 -28.77 25.94 -9.24
CA GLU A 76 -27.56 25.86 -8.44
C GLU A 76 -26.94 24.49 -8.51
N THR A 77 -25.62 24.43 -8.75
CA THR A 77 -24.87 23.16 -8.79
C THR A 77 -24.01 23.01 -7.55
N GLN A 78 -24.17 21.90 -6.87
CA GLN A 78 -23.32 21.48 -5.76
C GLN A 78 -22.38 20.37 -6.21
N THR A 79 -21.10 20.48 -5.89
CA THR A 79 -20.07 19.51 -6.26
C THR A 79 -19.38 19.00 -5.01
N SER A 80 -19.14 17.68 -4.97
CA SER A 80 -18.36 17.01 -3.93
C SER A 80 -17.33 16.09 -4.54
N GLN A 81 -16.21 15.89 -3.85
CA GLN A 81 -15.12 15.03 -4.31
C GLN A 81 -14.80 13.97 -3.27
N TYR A 82 -14.59 12.75 -3.73
CA TYR A 82 -14.21 11.60 -2.93
C TYR A 82 -12.93 10.98 -3.49
N ASN A 83 -12.03 10.55 -2.61
CA ASN A 83 -10.82 9.85 -3.00
C ASN A 83 -10.96 8.38 -2.60
N LEU A 84 -10.63 7.50 -3.54
CA LEU A 84 -10.57 6.07 -3.33
C LEU A 84 -9.15 5.58 -3.57
N SER A 85 -8.71 4.63 -2.75
CA SER A 85 -7.46 3.91 -2.96
C SER A 85 -7.77 2.43 -3.22
N ALA A 86 -7.07 1.88 -4.18
CA ALA A 86 -7.08 0.45 -4.46
C ALA A 86 -5.65 -0.06 -4.55
N ALA A 87 -5.45 -1.37 -4.42
CA ALA A 87 -4.15 -1.99 -4.54
C ALA A 87 -4.27 -3.37 -5.17
N ARG A 88 -3.18 -3.85 -5.79
CA ARG A 88 -3.05 -5.22 -6.26
C ARG A 88 -2.73 -6.21 -5.15
N ARG A 89 -2.14 -5.71 -4.05
CA ARG A 89 -1.78 -6.50 -2.87
C ARG A 89 -2.57 -6.01 -1.66
N ALA A 90 -2.98 -6.93 -0.81
CA ALA A 90 -3.66 -6.61 0.43
C ALA A 90 -2.69 -6.05 1.50
N TYR A 91 -1.41 -6.48 1.45
CA TYR A 91 -0.41 -6.19 2.46
C TYR A 91 0.81 -5.48 1.86
N PHE A 92 1.27 -4.43 2.54
CA PHE A 92 2.49 -3.68 2.23
C PHE A 92 3.40 -3.72 3.45
N PHE A 93 4.59 -4.29 3.27
CA PHE A 93 5.57 -4.44 4.34
C PHE A 93 6.49 -3.22 4.40
N MET A 94 6.60 -2.63 5.57
CA MET A 94 7.39 -1.42 5.82
C MET A 94 8.39 -1.69 6.95
N PRO A 95 9.56 -2.29 6.65
CA PRO A 95 10.65 -2.38 7.61
C PRO A 95 11.36 -1.03 7.70
N ASP A 96 11.28 -0.41 8.86
CA ASP A 96 12.04 0.80 9.23
C ASP A 96 13.23 0.37 10.08
N ILE A 97 14.26 -0.08 9.39
CA ILE A 97 15.52 -0.59 9.95
C ILE A 97 16.66 0.03 9.15
N ASN A 98 17.71 0.46 9.84
CA ASN A 98 18.94 0.90 9.20
C ASN A 98 19.52 -0.23 8.35
N ARG A 99 19.99 0.09 7.16
CA ARG A 99 20.58 -0.89 6.22
C ARG A 99 22.03 -1.23 6.55
N GLU A 100 22.70 -0.35 7.24
CA GLU A 100 24.09 -0.52 7.71
C GLU A 100 24.08 -0.50 9.23
N LEU A 101 24.49 -1.59 9.84
CA LEU A 101 24.39 -1.83 11.27
C LEU A 101 25.76 -2.18 11.86
N CYS A 102 26.23 -1.35 12.77
CA CYS A 102 27.39 -1.66 13.60
C CYS A 102 26.96 -2.55 14.76
N LYS A 103 27.68 -3.64 15.00
CA LYS A 103 27.37 -4.58 16.08
C LYS A 103 27.58 -3.99 17.48
N GLU A 104 28.36 -2.92 17.60
CA GLU A 104 28.55 -2.21 18.86
C GLU A 104 27.34 -1.38 19.25
N ASP A 105 26.55 -0.92 18.26
CA ASP A 105 25.38 -0.09 18.47
C ASP A 105 24.14 -0.91 18.89
N SER A 106 23.13 -0.23 19.39
CA SER A 106 21.80 -0.83 19.59
C SER A 106 21.14 -1.11 18.25
N ILE A 107 20.74 -2.36 18.02
CA ILE A 107 20.09 -2.79 16.77
C ILE A 107 18.60 -2.94 17.04
N SER A 108 17.79 -2.05 16.50
CA SER A 108 16.33 -2.13 16.60
C SER A 108 15.69 -1.56 15.33
N GLY A 109 14.41 -1.85 15.13
CA GLY A 109 13.65 -1.31 14.00
C GLY A 109 12.16 -1.49 14.20
N ARG A 110 11.38 -0.61 13.56
CA ARG A 110 9.94 -0.71 13.54
C ARG A 110 9.49 -1.53 12.33
N LEU A 111 8.69 -2.56 12.57
CA LEU A 111 8.15 -3.43 11.53
C LEU A 111 6.65 -3.17 11.39
N ALA A 112 6.21 -2.70 10.23
CA ALA A 112 4.80 -2.46 9.99
C ALA A 112 4.31 -3.19 8.74
N VAL A 113 3.07 -3.65 8.82
CA VAL A 113 2.29 -4.16 7.68
C VAL A 113 1.11 -3.22 7.50
N MET A 114 0.95 -2.70 6.30
CA MET A 114 -0.06 -1.69 5.98
C MET A 114 -1.04 -2.20 4.93
N ASN A 115 -2.24 -1.64 4.93
CA ASN A 115 -3.23 -1.84 3.87
C ASN A 115 -3.02 -0.86 2.69
N ALA A 116 -3.93 -0.89 1.71
CA ALA A 116 -3.89 -0.04 0.53
C ALA A 116 -3.98 1.48 0.84
N VAL A 117 -4.59 1.84 1.96
CA VAL A 117 -4.79 3.24 2.39
C VAL A 117 -3.75 3.72 3.41
N ASN A 118 -2.65 2.99 3.58
CA ASN A 118 -1.54 3.27 4.50
C ASN A 118 -1.91 3.19 6.00
N GLU A 119 -2.93 2.45 6.35
CA GLU A 119 -3.23 2.16 7.75
C GLU A 119 -2.41 0.95 8.20
N THR A 120 -1.79 1.05 9.37
CA THR A 120 -1.08 -0.08 9.97
C THR A 120 -2.10 -1.13 10.45
N LEU A 121 -1.94 -2.35 9.97
CA LEU A 121 -2.76 -3.48 10.36
C LEU A 121 -2.23 -4.08 11.67
N SER A 122 -3.13 -4.35 12.63
CA SER A 122 -2.77 -5.05 13.87
C SER A 122 -2.70 -6.53 13.61
N MET A 123 -1.50 -7.06 13.40
CA MET A 123 -1.29 -8.48 13.09
C MET A 123 0.10 -8.94 13.50
N GLU A 124 0.19 -10.22 13.85
CA GLU A 124 1.45 -10.89 14.11
C GLU A 124 2.08 -11.37 12.79
N GLY A 125 3.39 -11.28 12.68
CA GLY A 125 4.15 -11.75 11.56
C GLY A 125 5.45 -12.43 11.97
N MET A 126 6.18 -12.91 10.97
CA MET A 126 7.48 -13.52 11.09
C MET A 126 8.51 -12.68 10.34
N CYS A 127 9.66 -12.42 10.96
CA CYS A 127 10.80 -11.81 10.29
C CYS A 127 11.98 -12.78 10.25
N ARG A 128 12.66 -12.82 9.10
CA ARG A 128 13.77 -13.75 8.82
C ARG A 128 14.94 -13.00 8.22
N LEU A 129 16.14 -13.44 8.54
CA LEU A 129 17.38 -12.91 7.97
C LEU A 129 18.14 -14.02 7.26
N TYR A 130 18.39 -13.83 5.97
CA TYR A 130 19.07 -14.80 5.10
C TYR A 130 20.43 -14.26 4.68
N PRO A 131 21.55 -15.01 4.85
CA PRO A 131 22.84 -14.61 4.32
C PRO A 131 22.80 -14.44 2.80
N ILE A 132 23.38 -13.36 2.29
CA ILE A 132 23.64 -13.19 0.86
C ILE A 132 24.94 -13.88 0.53
N LEU A 133 24.87 -14.93 -0.29
CA LEU A 133 26.00 -15.77 -0.68
C LEU A 133 26.82 -15.14 -1.81
N ASP A 134 26.18 -14.34 -2.64
CA ASP A 134 26.80 -13.63 -3.75
C ASP A 134 26.08 -12.31 -3.99
N SER A 135 26.72 -11.21 -3.64
CA SER A 135 26.16 -9.85 -3.78
C SER A 135 25.99 -9.44 -5.24
N LYS A 136 26.73 -10.02 -6.19
CA LYS A 136 26.61 -9.68 -7.62
C LYS A 136 25.36 -10.30 -8.24
N THR A 137 25.06 -11.54 -7.89
CA THR A 137 23.89 -12.27 -8.41
C THR A 137 22.67 -12.12 -7.50
N GLY A 138 22.85 -11.58 -6.29
CA GLY A 138 21.81 -11.50 -5.27
C GLY A 138 21.39 -12.86 -4.72
N LYS A 139 22.23 -13.91 -4.90
CA LYS A 139 21.93 -15.25 -4.40
C LYS A 139 21.95 -15.27 -2.89
N VAL A 140 20.88 -15.78 -2.29
CA VAL A 140 20.73 -15.92 -0.83
C VAL A 140 20.77 -17.38 -0.41
N SER A 141 21.05 -17.61 0.86
CA SER A 141 20.94 -18.94 1.49
C SER A 141 19.47 -19.40 1.49
N ASP A 142 19.25 -20.71 1.34
CA ASP A 142 17.92 -21.32 1.46
C ASP A 142 17.43 -21.38 2.91
N ARG A 143 18.33 -21.18 3.89
CA ARG A 143 18.00 -21.21 5.31
C ARG A 143 18.29 -19.88 5.96
N PRO A 144 17.33 -19.35 6.76
CA PRO A 144 17.58 -18.16 7.55
C PRO A 144 18.57 -18.45 8.69
N VAL A 145 19.37 -17.47 9.05
CA VAL A 145 20.24 -17.49 10.22
C VAL A 145 19.59 -16.85 11.44
N TYR A 146 18.48 -16.16 11.23
CA TYR A 146 17.65 -15.60 12.29
C TYR A 146 16.18 -15.66 11.87
N GLU A 147 15.34 -16.03 12.83
CA GLU A 147 13.89 -16.04 12.68
C GLU A 147 13.26 -15.62 14.00
N SER A 148 12.25 -14.75 13.95
CA SER A 148 11.49 -14.33 15.12
C SER A 148 10.14 -13.74 14.73
N THR A 149 9.17 -13.81 15.64
CA THR A 149 7.89 -13.12 15.47
C THR A 149 8.02 -11.62 15.68
N PHE A 150 7.10 -10.86 15.11
CA PHE A 150 6.92 -9.43 15.37
C PHE A 150 5.44 -9.08 15.44
N MET A 151 5.11 -8.02 16.17
CA MET A 151 3.80 -7.38 16.11
C MET A 151 3.89 -6.15 15.20
N SER A 152 3.00 -6.07 14.21
CA SER A 152 2.97 -4.98 13.25
C SER A 152 2.75 -3.63 13.93
N GLY A 153 3.60 -2.66 13.61
CA GLY A 153 3.59 -1.30 14.14
C GLY A 153 4.46 -1.11 15.38
N GLU A 154 4.99 -2.18 15.96
CA GLU A 154 5.86 -2.11 17.13
C GLU A 154 7.34 -2.08 16.75
N THR A 155 8.15 -1.50 17.66
CA THR A 155 9.61 -1.55 17.57
C THR A 155 10.09 -2.89 18.12
N LYS A 156 10.92 -3.57 17.33
CA LYS A 156 11.54 -4.83 17.69
C LYS A 156 13.02 -4.64 17.95
N ASP A 157 13.51 -5.28 19.01
CA ASP A 157 14.94 -5.40 19.32
C ASP A 157 15.55 -6.54 18.49
N PHE A 158 16.71 -6.27 17.90
CA PHE A 158 17.49 -7.21 17.13
C PHE A 158 18.89 -7.46 17.69
N THR A 159 19.07 -7.29 18.99
CA THR A 159 20.37 -7.49 19.67
C THR A 159 20.99 -8.85 19.37
N ALA A 160 20.16 -9.87 19.11
CA ALA A 160 20.65 -11.21 18.69
C ALA A 160 21.47 -11.18 17.39
N TRP A 161 21.30 -10.19 16.51
CA TRP A 161 22.07 -10.06 15.28
C TRP A 161 23.55 -9.74 15.52
N LYS A 162 23.91 -9.21 16.68
CA LYS A 162 25.31 -8.97 17.08
C LYS A 162 26.15 -10.24 17.09
N GLN A 163 25.52 -11.40 17.27
CA GLN A 163 26.16 -12.71 17.27
C GLN A 163 26.38 -13.30 15.86
N LEU A 164 25.74 -12.71 14.85
CA LEU A 164 25.89 -13.18 13.46
C LEU A 164 27.27 -12.76 12.90
N PRO A 165 27.84 -13.49 11.93
CA PRO A 165 29.01 -13.03 11.20
C PRO A 165 28.81 -11.65 10.57
N SER A 166 29.88 -10.86 10.39
CA SER A 166 29.82 -9.65 9.58
C SER A 166 29.56 -10.03 8.12
N GLY A 167 28.70 -9.30 7.42
CA GLY A 167 28.34 -9.62 6.05
C GLY A 167 27.01 -9.01 5.62
N GLU A 168 26.58 -9.38 4.44
CA GLU A 168 25.34 -8.92 3.84
C GLU A 168 24.22 -9.94 4.05
N TYR A 169 23.03 -9.42 4.37
CA TYR A 169 21.86 -10.23 4.69
C TYR A 169 20.63 -9.68 3.99
N ARG A 170 19.73 -10.57 3.61
CA ARG A 170 18.39 -10.22 3.12
C ARG A 170 17.37 -10.37 4.24
N PHE A 171 16.68 -9.28 4.54
CA PHE A 171 15.64 -9.25 5.54
C PHE A 171 14.28 -9.47 4.88
N VAL A 172 13.54 -10.47 5.36
CA VAL A 172 12.22 -10.86 4.85
C VAL A 172 11.21 -10.81 5.98
N MET A 173 10.09 -10.14 5.71
CA MET A 173 8.91 -10.14 6.57
C MET A 173 7.81 -10.99 5.93
N SER A 174 7.04 -11.70 6.74
CA SER A 174 5.86 -12.42 6.28
C SER A 174 4.76 -12.37 7.32
N VAL A 175 3.51 -12.49 6.85
CA VAL A 175 2.30 -12.62 7.68
C VAL A 175 1.44 -13.75 7.12
N ARG A 176 0.48 -14.22 7.90
CA ARG A 176 -0.60 -15.10 7.40
C ARG A 176 -1.82 -14.26 7.06
N ASP A 177 -2.37 -14.48 5.87
CA ASP A 177 -3.64 -13.85 5.48
C ASP A 177 -4.84 -14.53 6.16
N CYS A 178 -6.05 -14.08 5.83
CA CYS A 178 -7.30 -14.62 6.38
C CYS A 178 -7.53 -16.10 6.04
N ASP A 179 -6.90 -16.60 4.97
CA ASP A 179 -6.97 -18.01 4.54
C ASP A 179 -5.82 -18.85 5.13
N GLY A 180 -4.98 -18.26 5.99
CA GLY A 180 -3.82 -18.89 6.61
C GLY A 180 -2.62 -19.04 5.68
N LYS A 181 -2.66 -18.49 4.47
CA LYS A 181 -1.55 -18.51 3.51
C LYS A 181 -0.49 -17.49 3.91
N GLU A 182 0.79 -17.89 3.82
CA GLU A 182 1.90 -16.99 4.06
C GLU A 182 2.07 -16.00 2.89
N VAL A 183 2.07 -14.71 3.22
CA VAL A 183 2.36 -13.61 2.30
C VAL A 183 3.60 -12.89 2.79
N SER A 184 4.56 -12.62 1.92
CA SER A 184 5.84 -12.02 2.29
C SER A 184 6.24 -10.87 1.37
N ASN A 185 7.24 -10.09 1.80
CA ASN A 185 7.90 -9.07 0.98
C ASN A 185 9.07 -9.63 0.16
N ALA A 186 9.11 -10.93 -0.14
CA ALA A 186 10.24 -11.56 -0.83
C ALA A 186 10.63 -10.87 -2.16
N ASP A 187 9.66 -10.26 -2.85
CA ASP A 187 9.88 -9.51 -4.11
C ASP A 187 10.40 -8.07 -3.89
N ASN A 188 10.29 -7.54 -2.66
CA ASN A 188 10.73 -6.19 -2.31
C ASN A 188 11.44 -6.20 -0.94
N THR A 189 12.55 -6.92 -0.89
CA THR A 189 13.32 -7.16 0.33
C THR A 189 14.27 -6.00 0.63
N VAL A 190 14.61 -5.84 1.90
CA VAL A 190 15.67 -4.93 2.36
C VAL A 190 16.95 -5.74 2.58
N ASN A 191 18.06 -5.29 1.98
CA ASN A 191 19.38 -5.81 2.30
C ASN A 191 19.98 -5.04 3.46
N ILE A 192 20.59 -5.76 4.38
CA ILE A 192 21.20 -5.27 5.61
C ILE A 192 22.66 -5.68 5.63
N VAL A 193 23.54 -4.77 5.97
CA VAL A 193 24.98 -5.01 6.17
C VAL A 193 25.27 -4.95 7.66
N LEU A 194 25.87 -6.03 8.19
CA LEU A 194 26.40 -6.07 9.57
C LEU A 194 27.94 -5.99 9.55
N PHE A 195 28.52 -5.11 10.35
CA PHE A 195 29.98 -4.93 10.46
C PHE A 195 30.44 -4.71 11.91
#